data_8724d8383828ae194eee8236de4171b7
#
_entry.id   8724d8383828ae194eee8236de4171b7
#
_cell.length_a   1.000
_cell.length_b   1.000
_cell.length_c   1.000
_cell.angle_alpha   90.00
_cell.angle_beta   90.00
_cell.angle_gamma   90.00
#
_symmetry.space_group_name_H-M   'P 1'
#
loop_
_entity.id
_entity.type
_entity.pdbx_description
1 polymer ?
#
loop_
_entity_poly.entity_id
_entity_poly.type
_entity_poly.pdbx_seq_one_letter_code
_entity_poly.pdbx_strand_id
1 'polypeptide(L)'
;VNLDSTGRGINRWPALVRVCELLRERPEVQARGVEPPEAPRIREFIANQGYPKSNDGLRAYMTEYPDPELEQAMAWTTGVNATIADMVHGVPPFPYVRDSLDLLADKADMIVVSATPLEALTREWQEHGIAGYVHVIAGQEMGSKAQHLALAAAPRYESTHILMVGDAPGDMKAARANNALFYPINPG
;
A
#
# COMPACT_ATOMS: atom_id res chain seq x y z
N VAL A 1 -3.29 15.10 3.15
CA VAL A 1 -1.95 14.51 2.97
C VAL A 1 -1.30 15.25 1.82
N ASN A 2 -0.21 15.97 2.08
CA ASN A 2 0.49 16.70 1.05
C ASN A 2 1.08 15.70 0.04
N LEU A 3 0.88 15.95 -1.25
CA LEU A 3 1.38 15.11 -2.36
C LEU A 3 2.91 14.91 -2.30
N ASP A 4 3.62 15.87 -1.70
CA ASP A 4 5.08 15.87 -1.53
C ASP A 4 5.57 15.15 -0.26
N SER A 5 4.67 14.54 0.51
CA SER A 5 5.05 13.84 1.74
C SER A 5 5.88 12.59 1.45
N THR A 6 7.07 12.51 2.03
CA THR A 6 7.93 11.33 1.97
C THR A 6 7.28 10.08 2.57
N GLY A 7 6.19 10.24 3.33
CA GLY A 7 5.40 9.16 3.92
C GLY A 7 4.29 8.62 3.02
N ARG A 8 4.08 9.18 1.82
CA ARG A 8 3.05 8.70 0.90
C ARG A 8 3.43 7.33 0.33
N GLY A 9 2.50 6.38 0.40
CA GLY A 9 2.69 5.03 -0.13
C GLY A 9 3.64 4.14 0.69
N ILE A 10 4.03 4.56 1.90
CA ILE A 10 4.76 3.68 2.81
C ILE A 10 3.79 2.71 3.50
N ASN A 11 4.35 1.60 3.97
CA ASN A 11 3.61 0.63 4.76
C ASN A 11 3.04 1.27 6.04
N ARG A 12 1.88 0.80 6.50
CA ARG A 12 1.13 1.30 7.66
C ARG A 12 1.94 1.35 8.95
N TRP A 13 2.78 0.35 9.20
CA TRP A 13 3.52 0.24 10.46
C TRP A 13 4.61 1.32 10.59
N PRO A 14 5.52 1.51 9.61
CA PRO A 14 6.41 2.67 9.61
C PRO A 14 5.67 4.00 9.62
N ALA A 15 4.51 4.10 8.96
CA ALA A 15 3.70 5.31 8.97
C ALA A 15 3.19 5.64 10.38
N LEU A 16 2.69 4.65 11.13
CA LEU A 16 2.24 4.81 12.52
C LEU A 16 3.36 5.37 13.40
N VAL A 17 4.54 4.75 13.33
CA VAL A 17 5.70 5.20 14.10
C VAL A 17 6.07 6.64 13.74
N ARG A 18 6.12 6.96 12.44
CA ARG A 18 6.46 8.32 11.99
C ARG A 18 5.44 9.37 12.42
N VAL A 19 4.16 9.02 12.42
CA VAL A 19 3.10 9.92 12.93
C VAL A 19 3.31 10.22 14.42
N CYS A 20 3.60 9.21 15.23
CA CYS A 20 3.88 9.40 16.65
C CYS A 20 5.11 10.31 16.89
N GLU A 21 6.17 10.16 16.09
CA GLU A 21 7.34 11.03 16.13
C GLU A 21 6.97 12.48 15.82
N LEU A 22 6.28 12.70 14.70
CA LEU A 22 5.86 14.05 14.27
C LEU A 22 4.91 14.71 15.28
N LEU A 23 4.04 13.93 15.92
CA LEU A 23 3.15 14.46 16.95
C LEU A 23 3.92 14.95 18.19
N ARG A 24 5.02 14.29 18.58
CA ARG A 24 5.87 14.75 19.69
C ARG A 24 6.57 16.08 19.39
N GLU A 25 6.88 16.32 18.13
CA GLU A 25 7.52 17.56 17.67
C GLU A 25 6.55 18.74 17.60
N ARG A 26 5.23 18.51 17.67
CA ARG A 26 4.22 19.56 17.51
C ARG A 26 3.99 20.36 18.80
N PRO A 27 4.16 21.69 18.75
CA PRO A 27 3.93 22.55 19.92
C PRO A 27 2.51 22.43 20.50
N GLU A 28 1.49 22.22 19.62
CA GLU A 28 0.10 22.09 20.04
C GLU A 28 -0.16 20.81 20.84
N VAL A 29 0.57 19.73 20.54
CA VAL A 29 0.48 18.46 21.26
C VAL A 29 1.17 18.59 22.61
N GLN A 30 2.37 19.21 22.64
CA GLN A 30 3.13 19.48 23.85
C GLN A 30 2.35 20.42 24.81
N ALA A 31 1.71 21.46 24.27
CA ALA A 31 0.90 22.38 25.05
C ALA A 31 -0.33 21.72 25.72
N ARG A 32 -0.82 20.62 25.17
CA ARG A 32 -1.92 19.81 25.75
C ARG A 32 -1.44 18.79 26.79
N GLY A 33 -0.14 18.66 27.01
CA GLY A 33 0.43 17.65 27.89
C GLY A 33 0.20 16.22 27.45
N VAL A 34 0.02 16.00 26.14
CA VAL A 34 -0.15 14.67 25.55
C VAL A 34 1.19 14.11 25.13
N GLU A 35 1.53 12.93 25.62
CA GLU A 35 2.73 12.20 25.20
C GLU A 35 2.36 11.11 24.20
N PRO A 36 2.66 11.28 22.89
CA PRO A 36 2.45 10.24 21.90
C PRO A 36 3.33 9.00 22.18
N PRO A 37 2.84 7.79 21.91
CA PRO A 37 3.57 6.56 22.24
C PRO A 37 4.92 6.48 21.49
N GLU A 38 5.94 5.93 22.14
CA GLU A 38 7.25 5.69 21.54
C GLU A 38 7.25 4.51 20.57
N ALA A 39 6.35 3.57 20.79
CA ALA A 39 6.13 2.37 19.97
C ALA A 39 7.38 1.49 19.80
N PRO A 40 8.12 1.14 20.88
CA PRO A 40 9.34 0.33 20.77
C PRO A 40 9.06 -1.07 20.21
N ARG A 41 7.97 -1.72 20.59
CA ARG A 41 7.64 -3.06 20.11
C ARG A 41 7.23 -3.09 18.63
N ILE A 42 6.54 -2.06 18.17
CA ILE A 42 6.26 -1.91 16.73
C ILE A 42 7.54 -1.66 15.95
N ARG A 43 8.51 -0.91 16.49
CA ARG A 43 9.82 -0.72 15.86
C ARG A 43 10.60 -2.04 15.75
N GLU A 44 10.59 -2.87 16.79
CA GLU A 44 11.18 -4.20 16.77
C GLU A 44 10.52 -5.10 15.71
N PHE A 45 9.20 -5.11 15.64
CA PHE A 45 8.47 -5.82 14.59
C PHE A 45 8.85 -5.32 13.18
N ILE A 46 8.94 -3.99 12.98
CA ILE A 46 9.35 -3.42 11.69
C ILE A 46 10.77 -3.84 11.33
N ALA A 47 11.70 -3.88 12.27
CA ALA A 47 13.09 -4.26 12.05
C ALA A 47 13.27 -5.76 11.78
N ASN A 48 12.37 -6.61 12.28
CA ASN A 48 12.46 -8.06 12.14
C ASN A 48 12.09 -8.49 10.71
N GLN A 49 13.04 -9.04 9.97
CA GLN A 49 12.85 -9.48 8.58
C GLN A 49 12.14 -10.85 8.44
N GLY A 50 11.98 -11.57 9.54
CA GLY A 50 11.31 -12.89 9.57
C GLY A 50 9.80 -12.83 9.41
N TYR A 51 9.19 -11.63 9.52
CA TYR A 51 7.74 -11.46 9.47
C TYR A 51 7.32 -10.43 8.41
N PRO A 52 6.33 -10.75 7.57
CA PRO A 52 5.74 -9.78 6.65
C PRO A 52 5.18 -8.57 7.40
N LYS A 53 5.29 -7.38 6.82
CA LYS A 53 4.76 -6.15 7.42
C LYS A 53 3.27 -5.98 7.09
N SER A 54 2.48 -7.00 7.46
CA SER A 54 1.02 -7.12 7.30
C SER A 54 0.36 -7.40 8.64
N ASN A 55 -0.98 -7.40 8.68
CA ASN A 55 -1.73 -7.79 9.89
C ASN A 55 -1.45 -9.24 10.28
N ASP A 56 -1.33 -10.14 9.31
CA ASP A 56 -1.02 -11.56 9.57
C ASP A 56 0.42 -11.73 10.08
N GLY A 57 1.37 -10.97 9.51
CA GLY A 57 2.74 -10.95 10.02
C GLY A 57 2.84 -10.42 11.44
N LEU A 58 2.08 -9.37 11.79
CA LEU A 58 2.02 -8.89 13.17
C LEU A 58 1.38 -9.95 14.10
N ARG A 59 0.30 -10.62 13.66
CA ARG A 59 -0.33 -11.71 14.42
C ARG A 59 0.63 -12.85 14.71
N ALA A 60 1.39 -13.28 13.69
CA ALA A 60 2.41 -14.31 13.84
C ALA A 60 3.53 -13.86 14.79
N TYR A 61 3.99 -12.61 14.68
CA TYR A 61 4.99 -12.02 15.57
C TYR A 61 4.51 -12.00 17.03
N MET A 62 3.27 -11.59 17.28
CA MET A 62 2.67 -11.56 18.61
C MET A 62 2.55 -12.94 19.27
N THR A 63 2.50 -14.02 18.49
CA THR A 63 2.48 -15.38 19.02
C THR A 63 3.80 -15.73 19.70
N GLU A 64 4.93 -15.24 19.19
CA GLU A 64 6.26 -15.45 19.77
C GLU A 64 6.62 -14.36 20.79
N TYR A 65 6.17 -13.14 20.56
CA TYR A 65 6.52 -11.94 21.34
C TYR A 65 5.25 -11.23 21.81
N PRO A 66 4.46 -11.82 22.71
CA PRO A 66 3.24 -11.20 23.21
C PRO A 66 3.56 -9.92 23.98
N ASP A 67 2.87 -8.84 23.65
CA ASP A 67 3.06 -7.54 24.28
C ASP A 67 1.80 -6.67 24.13
N PRO A 68 1.36 -5.95 25.20
CA PRO A 68 0.17 -5.10 25.14
C PRO A 68 0.22 -3.99 24.09
N GLU A 69 1.41 -3.46 23.78
CA GLU A 69 1.56 -2.46 22.69
C GLU A 69 1.22 -3.07 21.34
N LEU A 70 1.63 -4.31 21.07
CA LEU A 70 1.32 -5.01 19.82
C LEU A 70 -0.18 -5.35 19.74
N GLU A 71 -0.81 -5.71 20.86
CA GLU A 71 -2.27 -5.92 20.92
C GLU A 71 -3.03 -4.62 20.59
N GLN A 72 -2.59 -3.50 21.17
CA GLN A 72 -3.17 -2.20 20.88
C GLN A 72 -2.98 -1.80 19.41
N ALA A 73 -1.82 -2.05 18.85
CA ALA A 73 -1.54 -1.80 17.43
C ALA A 73 -2.41 -2.69 16.51
N MET A 74 -2.63 -3.95 16.88
CA MET A 74 -3.53 -4.86 16.17
C MET A 74 -4.98 -4.38 16.25
N ALA A 75 -5.45 -3.96 17.42
CA ALA A 75 -6.79 -3.40 17.59
C ALA A 75 -6.96 -2.12 16.75
N TRP A 76 -5.96 -1.23 16.75
CA TRP A 76 -5.96 -0.03 15.94
C TRP A 76 -6.06 -0.34 14.43
N THR A 77 -5.21 -1.22 13.90
CA THR A 77 -5.23 -1.55 12.47
C THR A 77 -6.54 -2.23 12.04
N THR A 78 -7.11 -3.06 12.91
CA THR A 78 -8.42 -3.70 12.67
C THR A 78 -9.53 -2.66 12.65
N GLY A 79 -9.54 -1.73 13.62
CA GLY A 79 -10.51 -0.62 13.65
C GLY A 79 -10.40 0.30 12.42
N VAL A 80 -9.17 0.63 11.99
CA VAL A 80 -8.94 1.41 10.77
C VAL A 80 -9.50 0.69 9.54
N ASN A 81 -9.25 -0.61 9.40
CA ASN A 81 -9.79 -1.38 8.27
C ASN A 81 -11.33 -1.42 8.28
N ALA A 82 -11.94 -1.63 9.44
CA ALA A 82 -13.40 -1.61 9.58
C ALA A 82 -13.98 -0.22 9.23
N THR A 83 -13.38 0.85 9.73
CA THR A 83 -13.79 2.23 9.42
C THR A 83 -13.66 2.54 7.92
N ILE A 84 -12.55 2.13 7.30
CA ILE A 84 -12.37 2.30 5.85
C ILE A 84 -13.42 1.51 5.08
N ALA A 85 -13.72 0.28 5.48
CA ALA A 85 -14.74 -0.54 4.83
C ALA A 85 -16.15 0.08 4.91
N ASP A 86 -16.45 0.78 6.01
CA ASP A 86 -17.72 1.47 6.22
C ASP A 86 -17.79 2.82 5.50
N MET A 87 -16.70 3.57 5.47
CA MET A 87 -16.68 4.95 4.95
C MET A 87 -16.28 5.06 3.49
N VAL A 88 -15.41 4.16 3.01
CA VAL A 88 -14.83 4.22 1.65
C VAL A 88 -15.54 3.22 0.76
N HIS A 89 -16.65 3.65 0.16
CA HIS A 89 -17.39 2.93 -0.86
C HIS A 89 -17.96 3.92 -1.88
N GLY A 90 -18.24 3.47 -3.09
CA GLY A 90 -18.77 4.32 -4.15
C GLY A 90 -17.80 5.39 -4.66
N VAL A 91 -16.50 5.31 -4.34
CA VAL A 91 -15.50 6.25 -4.87
C VAL A 91 -15.17 5.81 -6.30
N PRO A 92 -15.62 6.55 -7.33
CA PRO A 92 -15.44 6.10 -8.71
C PRO A 92 -13.97 6.12 -9.12
N PRO A 93 -13.58 5.28 -10.06
CA PRO A 93 -12.28 5.42 -10.72
C PRO A 93 -12.18 6.78 -11.42
N PHE A 94 -10.96 7.24 -11.68
CA PHE A 94 -10.76 8.48 -12.42
C PHE A 94 -11.48 8.43 -13.78
N PRO A 95 -11.85 9.61 -14.33
CA PRO A 95 -12.38 9.70 -15.69
C PRO A 95 -11.49 8.96 -16.69
N TYR A 96 -12.11 8.31 -17.66
CA TYR A 96 -11.46 7.54 -18.73
C TYR A 96 -10.71 6.26 -18.31
N VAL A 97 -10.72 5.87 -17.05
CA VAL A 97 -10.10 4.59 -16.63
C VAL A 97 -10.76 3.41 -17.35
N ARG A 98 -12.10 3.34 -17.35
CA ARG A 98 -12.82 2.26 -18.02
C ARG A 98 -12.55 2.26 -19.52
N ASP A 99 -12.63 3.42 -20.17
CA ASP A 99 -12.34 3.54 -21.62
C ASP A 99 -10.91 3.08 -21.95
N SER A 100 -9.95 3.39 -21.07
CA SER A 100 -8.57 2.94 -21.22
C SER A 100 -8.43 1.42 -21.06
N LEU A 101 -9.12 0.84 -20.08
CA LEU A 101 -9.12 -0.61 -19.87
C LEU A 101 -9.77 -1.35 -21.04
N ASP A 102 -10.91 -0.85 -21.56
CA ASP A 102 -11.56 -1.38 -22.77
C ASP A 102 -10.62 -1.34 -23.98
N LEU A 103 -9.92 -0.21 -24.18
CA LEU A 103 -8.98 -0.05 -25.29
C LEU A 103 -7.80 -1.01 -25.22
N LEU A 104 -7.37 -1.38 -24.01
CA LEU A 104 -6.19 -2.21 -23.76
C LEU A 104 -6.51 -3.70 -23.64
N ALA A 105 -7.78 -4.08 -23.45
CA ALA A 105 -8.20 -5.44 -23.12
C ALA A 105 -7.64 -6.52 -24.08
N ASP A 106 -7.64 -6.20 -25.39
CA ASP A 106 -7.14 -7.12 -26.44
C ASP A 106 -5.70 -6.83 -26.87
N LYS A 107 -5.00 -5.89 -26.20
CA LYS A 107 -3.69 -5.39 -26.64
C LYS A 107 -2.58 -5.59 -25.61
N ALA A 108 -2.94 -5.75 -24.36
CA ALA A 108 -1.98 -5.82 -23.27
C ALA A 108 -2.46 -6.74 -22.15
N ASP A 109 -1.55 -7.47 -21.54
CA ASP A 109 -1.79 -8.13 -20.27
C ASP A 109 -1.72 -7.07 -19.17
N MET A 110 -2.78 -6.96 -18.37
CA MET A 110 -2.89 -5.96 -17.32
C MET A 110 -2.85 -6.60 -15.94
N ILE A 111 -2.10 -6.01 -15.04
CA ILE A 111 -2.00 -6.42 -13.63
C ILE A 111 -2.11 -5.20 -12.72
N VAL A 112 -2.66 -5.39 -11.53
CA VAL A 112 -2.64 -4.38 -10.46
C VAL A 112 -1.55 -4.71 -9.47
N VAL A 113 -0.69 -3.74 -9.17
CA VAL A 113 0.36 -3.87 -8.16
C VAL A 113 0.27 -2.71 -7.16
N SER A 114 0.00 -3.01 -5.90
CA SER A 114 -0.29 -1.98 -4.91
C SER A 114 0.33 -2.27 -3.54
N ALA A 115 0.56 -1.21 -2.77
CA ALA A 115 0.88 -1.30 -1.35
C ALA A 115 -0.38 -1.30 -0.46
N THR A 116 -1.56 -1.36 -1.06
CA THR A 116 -2.85 -1.51 -0.36
C THR A 116 -3.10 -2.99 -0.05
N PRO A 117 -3.79 -3.33 1.04
CA PRO A 117 -4.21 -4.70 1.32
C PRO A 117 -5.02 -5.30 0.18
N LEU A 118 -4.74 -6.56 -0.16
CA LEU A 118 -5.37 -7.29 -1.26
C LEU A 118 -6.90 -7.30 -1.17
N GLU A 119 -7.44 -7.51 0.03
CA GLU A 119 -8.88 -7.53 0.28
C GLU A 119 -9.56 -6.20 -0.13
N ALA A 120 -8.97 -5.09 0.28
CA ALA A 120 -9.49 -3.76 -0.06
C ALA A 120 -9.44 -3.49 -1.57
N LEU A 121 -8.33 -3.81 -2.21
CA LEU A 121 -8.18 -3.67 -3.67
C LEU A 121 -9.19 -4.50 -4.43
N THR A 122 -9.33 -5.78 -4.07
CA THR A 122 -10.25 -6.70 -4.75
C THR A 122 -11.68 -6.19 -4.63
N ARG A 123 -12.08 -5.74 -3.43
CA ARG A 123 -13.41 -5.17 -3.21
C ARG A 123 -13.66 -3.94 -4.09
N GLU A 124 -12.74 -2.98 -4.10
CA GLU A 124 -12.88 -1.75 -4.90
C GLU A 124 -12.95 -2.05 -6.41
N TRP A 125 -12.10 -2.92 -6.91
CA TRP A 125 -12.10 -3.30 -8.31
C TRP A 125 -13.36 -4.05 -8.72
N GLN A 126 -13.91 -4.89 -7.83
CA GLN A 126 -15.18 -5.57 -8.04
C GLN A 126 -16.38 -4.61 -7.97
N GLU A 127 -16.39 -3.70 -6.98
CA GLU A 127 -17.43 -2.69 -6.81
C GLU A 127 -17.64 -1.88 -8.08
N HIS A 128 -16.55 -1.51 -8.74
CA HIS A 128 -16.61 -0.73 -9.97
C HIS A 128 -16.70 -1.58 -11.25
N GLY A 129 -16.78 -2.90 -11.13
CA GLY A 129 -16.92 -3.81 -12.27
C GLY A 129 -15.71 -3.78 -13.23
N ILE A 130 -14.52 -3.50 -12.72
CA ILE A 130 -13.28 -3.42 -13.50
C ILE A 130 -12.26 -4.53 -13.17
N ALA A 131 -12.56 -5.40 -12.22
CA ALA A 131 -11.68 -6.52 -11.87
C ALA A 131 -11.45 -7.52 -13.02
N GLY A 132 -12.42 -7.65 -13.93
CA GLY A 132 -12.32 -8.57 -15.07
C GLY A 132 -11.31 -8.13 -16.15
N TYR A 133 -10.80 -6.91 -16.13
CA TYR A 133 -9.79 -6.44 -17.10
C TYR A 133 -8.37 -6.87 -16.74
N VAL A 134 -8.12 -7.30 -15.52
CA VAL A 134 -6.77 -7.60 -15.04
C VAL A 134 -6.61 -9.08 -14.73
N HIS A 135 -5.45 -9.62 -15.05
CA HIS A 135 -5.14 -11.02 -14.77
C HIS A 135 -4.80 -11.28 -13.31
N VAL A 136 -4.23 -10.29 -12.64
CA VAL A 136 -3.81 -10.38 -11.24
C VAL A 136 -4.05 -9.05 -10.53
N ILE A 137 -4.57 -9.13 -9.32
CA ILE A 137 -4.56 -8.03 -8.36
C ILE A 137 -3.58 -8.43 -7.26
N ALA A 138 -2.45 -7.72 -7.15
CA ALA A 138 -1.40 -7.99 -6.18
C ALA A 138 -1.35 -6.88 -5.12
N GLY A 139 -1.71 -7.25 -3.89
CA GLY A 139 -1.67 -6.38 -2.72
C GLY A 139 -0.34 -6.42 -1.98
N GLN A 140 -0.25 -5.65 -0.91
CA GLN A 140 0.97 -5.52 -0.10
C GLN A 140 1.45 -6.86 0.50
N GLU A 141 0.56 -7.81 0.72
CA GLU A 141 0.87 -9.12 1.32
C GLU A 141 1.67 -10.00 0.38
N MET A 142 1.57 -9.76 -0.93
CA MET A 142 2.24 -10.55 -1.96
C MET A 142 3.65 -10.06 -2.26
N GLY A 143 4.08 -8.96 -1.66
CA GLY A 143 5.42 -8.39 -1.85
C GLY A 143 5.43 -6.92 -2.27
N SER A 144 6.57 -6.42 -2.70
CA SER A 144 6.71 -5.06 -3.20
C SER A 144 6.28 -4.96 -4.67
N LYS A 145 5.89 -3.76 -5.11
CA LYS A 145 5.56 -3.49 -6.52
C LYS A 145 6.68 -3.89 -7.48
N ALA A 146 7.94 -3.70 -7.09
CA ALA A 146 9.10 -4.11 -7.89
C ALA A 146 9.20 -5.64 -8.03
N GLN A 147 8.93 -6.38 -6.95
CA GLN A 147 8.89 -7.84 -6.98
C GLN A 147 7.73 -8.36 -7.85
N HIS A 148 6.55 -7.72 -7.76
CA HIS A 148 5.42 -8.10 -8.61
C HIS A 148 5.75 -7.92 -10.09
N LEU A 149 6.37 -6.81 -10.50
CA LEU A 149 6.81 -6.60 -11.89
C LEU A 149 7.86 -7.64 -12.31
N ALA A 150 8.84 -7.92 -11.45
CA ALA A 150 9.87 -8.91 -11.72
C ALA A 150 9.31 -10.33 -11.93
N LEU A 151 8.28 -10.70 -11.16
CA LEU A 151 7.70 -12.04 -11.20
C LEU A 151 6.66 -12.21 -12.32
N ALA A 152 5.82 -11.19 -12.53
CA ALA A 152 4.68 -11.30 -13.44
C ALA A 152 5.00 -10.84 -14.87
N ALA A 153 5.80 -9.81 -15.05
CA ALA A 153 6.04 -9.19 -16.34
C ALA A 153 7.41 -9.52 -16.94
N ALA A 154 8.49 -9.40 -16.16
CA ALA A 154 9.84 -9.55 -16.67
C ALA A 154 10.15 -10.91 -17.35
N PRO A 155 9.58 -12.05 -16.91
CA PRO A 155 9.79 -13.32 -17.60
C PRO A 155 9.06 -13.45 -18.95
N ARG A 156 8.07 -12.57 -19.20
CA ARG A 156 7.18 -12.68 -20.36
C ARG A 156 7.42 -11.60 -21.41
N TYR A 157 7.90 -10.43 -20.96
CA TYR A 157 8.04 -9.24 -21.79
C TYR A 157 9.43 -8.65 -21.64
N GLU A 158 9.96 -8.13 -22.75
CA GLU A 158 11.14 -7.26 -22.70
C GLU A 158 10.79 -5.97 -21.93
N SER A 159 11.77 -5.41 -21.25
CA SER A 159 11.59 -4.22 -20.40
C SER A 159 10.97 -3.02 -21.14
N THR A 160 11.23 -2.88 -22.43
CA THR A 160 10.65 -1.86 -23.31
C THR A 160 9.17 -2.06 -23.62
N HIS A 161 8.62 -3.23 -23.31
CA HIS A 161 7.20 -3.58 -23.45
C HIS A 161 6.46 -3.68 -22.09
N ILE A 162 7.12 -3.30 -21.02
CA ILE A 162 6.51 -3.22 -19.69
C ILE A 162 6.30 -1.74 -19.36
N LEU A 163 5.04 -1.37 -19.09
CA LEU A 163 4.67 -0.02 -18.66
C LEU A 163 4.08 -0.05 -17.25
N MET A 164 4.70 0.64 -16.33
CA MET A 164 4.15 0.95 -15.02
C MET A 164 3.41 2.28 -15.07
N VAL A 165 2.15 2.28 -14.70
CA VAL A 165 1.31 3.48 -14.56
C VAL A 165 1.09 3.73 -13.07
N GLY A 166 1.37 4.94 -12.59
CA GLY A 166 1.20 5.23 -11.16
C GLY A 166 1.43 6.69 -10.80
N ASP A 167 1.08 7.04 -9.58
CA ASP A 167 1.09 8.42 -9.07
C ASP A 167 2.14 8.67 -7.98
N ALA A 168 2.77 7.63 -7.48
CA ALA A 168 3.70 7.72 -6.36
C ALA A 168 5.16 7.51 -6.75
N PRO A 169 6.13 8.11 -6.02
CA PRO A 169 7.56 7.84 -6.21
C PRO A 169 7.92 6.35 -6.13
N GLY A 170 7.13 5.56 -5.37
CA GLY A 170 7.29 4.11 -5.27
C GLY A 170 7.02 3.38 -6.59
N ASP A 171 6.08 3.89 -7.41
CA ASP A 171 5.76 3.33 -8.72
C ASP A 171 6.91 3.54 -9.69
N MET A 172 7.44 4.76 -9.74
CA MET A 172 8.62 5.06 -10.54
C MET A 172 9.84 4.23 -10.11
N LYS A 173 10.04 4.04 -8.79
CA LYS A 173 11.14 3.20 -8.29
C LYS A 173 10.96 1.75 -8.72
N ALA A 174 9.74 1.21 -8.67
CA ALA A 174 9.43 -0.15 -9.10
C ALA A 174 9.68 -0.34 -10.60
N ALA A 175 9.27 0.61 -11.44
CA ALA A 175 9.54 0.62 -12.86
C ALA A 175 11.05 0.63 -13.14
N ARG A 176 11.79 1.55 -12.53
CA ARG A 176 13.26 1.66 -12.69
C ARG A 176 14.00 0.40 -12.28
N ALA A 177 13.59 -0.23 -11.17
CA ALA A 177 14.20 -1.47 -10.69
C ALA A 177 14.04 -2.63 -11.68
N ASN A 178 13.08 -2.57 -12.59
CA ASN A 178 12.80 -3.57 -13.62
C ASN A 178 13.15 -3.08 -15.04
N ASN A 179 13.81 -1.92 -15.18
CA ASN A 179 14.07 -1.26 -16.46
C ASN A 179 12.81 -1.04 -17.31
N ALA A 180 11.64 -1.00 -16.69
CA ALA A 180 10.35 -0.81 -17.33
C ALA A 180 10.07 0.68 -17.60
N LEU A 181 9.18 0.93 -18.54
CA LEU A 181 8.66 2.26 -18.82
C LEU A 181 7.79 2.73 -17.64
N PHE A 182 7.75 4.03 -17.42
CA PHE A 182 6.90 4.64 -16.39
C PHE A 182 6.05 5.77 -16.98
N TYR A 183 4.76 5.72 -16.69
CA TYR A 183 3.81 6.79 -16.99
C TYR A 183 3.24 7.38 -15.69
N PRO A 184 3.55 8.62 -15.35
CA PRO A 184 3.01 9.25 -14.15
C PRO A 184 1.55 9.66 -14.37
N ILE A 185 0.68 9.30 -13.40
CA ILE A 185 -0.65 9.89 -13.27
C ILE A 185 -0.56 11.01 -12.25
N ASN A 186 -1.10 12.15 -12.59
CA ASN A 186 -1.23 13.28 -11.68
C ASN A 186 -2.72 13.41 -11.31
N PRO A 187 -3.13 13.00 -10.10
CA PRO A 187 -4.53 13.04 -9.70
C PRO A 187 -4.92 14.46 -9.24
N GLY A 188 -4.88 15.41 -10.15
CA GLY A 188 -5.42 16.76 -9.95
C GLY A 188 -4.77 17.60 -8.87
#